data_b9493981349d2a9ad1185e004f54207e
#
_entry.id   b9493981349d2a9ad1185e004f54207e
#
_cell.length_a   1.000
_cell.length_b   1.000
_cell.length_c   1.000
_cell.angle_alpha   90.00
_cell.angle_beta   90.00
_cell.angle_gamma   90.00
#
_symmetry.space_group_name_H-M   'P 1'
#
loop_
_entity.id
_entity.type
_entity.pdbx_description
1 polymer ?
#
loop_
_entity_poly.entity_id
_entity_poly.type
_entity_poly.pdbx_seq_one_letter_code
_entity_poly.pdbx_strand_id
1 'polypeptide(L)' 'MADVKITQVRSANGASPRQRDTLRSLRLGRIGRNVVKPDSPQLRGMIRRVEHLVGVGE' A
#
# COMPACT_ATOMS: atom_id res chain seq x y z
N MET A 1 7.47 2.50 -18.83
CA MET A 1 6.38 2.12 -17.93
C MET A 1 6.69 2.67 -16.56
N ALA A 2 5.73 3.30 -15.93
CA ALA A 2 5.96 3.93 -14.65
C ALA A 2 5.79 2.92 -13.51
N ASP A 3 6.73 2.91 -12.59
CA ASP A 3 6.60 2.16 -11.34
C ASP A 3 6.04 3.08 -10.27
N VAL A 4 5.33 2.48 -9.34
CA VAL A 4 4.72 3.21 -8.22
C VAL A 4 5.44 2.79 -6.95
N LYS A 5 5.94 3.77 -6.21
CA LYS A 5 6.53 3.54 -4.91
C LYS A 5 5.48 3.76 -3.84
N ILE A 6 5.29 2.76 -3.01
CA ILE A 6 4.29 2.78 -1.95
C ILE A 6 5.02 2.66 -0.61
N THR A 7 4.79 3.60 0.27
CA THR A 7 5.39 3.59 1.61
C THR A 7 4.29 3.61 2.65
N GLN A 8 4.37 2.72 3.61
CA GLN A 8 3.41 2.70 4.71
C GLN A 8 3.76 3.80 5.70
N VAL A 9 2.84 4.74 5.87
CA VAL A 9 3.07 5.91 6.73
C VAL A 9 2.33 5.81 8.07
N ARG A 10 1.39 4.87 8.20
CA ARG A 10 0.64 4.65 9.43
C ARG A 10 0.60 3.17 9.78
N SER A 11 0.44 2.91 11.08
CA SER A 11 0.32 1.55 11.58
C SER A 11 -0.96 0.88 11.09
N ALA A 12 -0.90 -0.43 10.86
CA ALA A 12 -2.06 -1.23 10.49
C ALA A 12 -2.92 -1.62 11.70
N ASN A 13 -2.58 -1.18 12.91
CA ASN A 13 -3.28 -1.62 14.12
C ASN A 13 -4.77 -1.27 14.11
N GLY A 14 -5.15 -0.16 13.52
CA GLY A 14 -6.55 0.24 13.42
C GLY A 14 -7.22 -0.16 12.11
N ALA A 15 -6.51 -0.89 11.25
CA ALA A 15 -7.03 -1.24 9.93
C ALA A 15 -8.00 -2.42 10.03
N SER A 16 -8.99 -2.46 9.12
CA SER A 16 -9.88 -3.59 9.00
C SER A 16 -9.12 -4.82 8.48
N PRO A 17 -9.67 -6.03 8.65
CA PRO A 17 -9.02 -7.24 8.12
C PRO A 17 -8.74 -7.15 6.61
N ARG A 18 -9.66 -6.55 5.85
CA ARG A 18 -9.46 -6.38 4.40
C ARG A 18 -8.31 -5.44 4.10
N GLN A 19 -8.18 -4.36 4.85
CA GLN A 19 -7.08 -3.42 4.69
C GLN A 19 -5.74 -4.08 5.03
N ARG A 20 -5.71 -4.87 6.09
CA ARG A 20 -4.51 -5.63 6.46
C ARG A 20 -4.12 -6.62 5.38
N ASP A 21 -5.10 -7.32 4.81
CA ASP A 21 -4.84 -8.24 3.72
C ASP A 21 -4.27 -7.51 2.50
N THR A 22 -4.81 -6.34 2.19
CA THR A 22 -4.31 -5.52 1.09
C THR A 22 -2.87 -5.10 1.33
N LEU A 23 -2.56 -4.64 2.54
CA LEU A 23 -1.19 -4.29 2.91
C LEU A 23 -0.25 -5.49 2.77
N ARG A 24 -0.70 -6.66 3.21
CA ARG A 24 0.08 -7.89 3.09
C ARG A 24 0.34 -8.25 1.63
N SER A 25 -0.67 -8.11 0.78
CA SER A 25 -0.52 -8.36 -0.66
C SER A 25 0.46 -7.39 -1.30
N LEU A 26 0.53 -6.18 -0.79
CA LEU A 26 1.50 -5.17 -1.24
C LEU A 26 2.88 -5.35 -0.59
N ARG A 27 3.04 -6.35 0.26
CA ARG A 27 4.26 -6.60 1.05
C ARG A 27 4.60 -5.47 2.01
N LEU A 28 3.58 -4.78 2.46
CA LEU A 28 3.66 -3.81 3.52
C LEU A 28 3.23 -4.47 4.84
N GLY A 29 3.26 -3.73 5.90
CA GLY A 29 2.85 -4.24 7.21
C GLY A 29 3.54 -3.51 8.34
N ARG A 30 4.56 -2.72 8.02
CA ARG A 30 5.29 -1.93 8.99
C ARG A 30 5.37 -0.48 8.53
N ILE A 31 5.30 0.42 9.48
CA ILE A 31 5.53 1.84 9.22
C ILE A 31 6.95 2.01 8.66
N GLY A 32 7.06 2.80 7.63
CA GLY A 32 8.35 3.08 7.00
C GLY A 32 8.75 2.09 5.91
N ARG A 33 8.07 0.94 5.83
CA ARG A 33 8.36 -0.01 4.77
C ARG A 33 7.88 0.54 3.44
N ASN A 34 8.72 0.38 2.42
CA ASN A 34 8.36 0.82 1.09
C ASN A 34 8.58 -0.30 0.09
N VAL A 35 7.77 -0.28 -0.96
CA VAL A 35 7.87 -1.23 -2.06
C VAL A 35 7.66 -0.48 -3.37
N VAL A 36 8.24 -1.02 -4.43
CA VAL A 36 8.04 -0.49 -5.78
C VAL A 36 7.34 -1.57 -6.59
N LYS A 37 6.25 -1.20 -7.23
CA LYS A 37 5.46 -2.12 -8.05
C LYS A 37 5.09 -1.45 -9.37
N PRO A 38 4.95 -2.24 -10.44
CA PRO A 38 4.50 -1.69 -11.72
C PRO A 38 3.07 -1.16 -11.59
N ASP A 39 2.83 -0.02 -12.20
CA ASP A 39 1.50 0.59 -12.18
C ASP A 39 0.52 -0.28 -12.96
N SER A 40 -0.63 -0.52 -12.36
CA SER A 40 -1.70 -1.30 -12.98
C SER A 40 -3.04 -0.91 -12.36
N PRO A 41 -4.15 -1.15 -13.06
CA PRO A 41 -5.48 -0.91 -12.48
C PRO A 41 -5.72 -1.69 -11.19
N GLN A 42 -5.22 -2.92 -11.10
CA GLN A 42 -5.34 -3.73 -9.89
C GLN A 42 -4.58 -3.08 -8.73
N LEU A 43 -3.36 -2.63 -8.98
CA LEU A 43 -2.55 -1.98 -7.98
C LEU A 43 -3.23 -0.70 -7.48
N ARG A 44 -3.76 0.09 -8.39
CA ARG A 44 -4.47 1.33 -8.02
C ARG A 44 -5.68 1.05 -7.14
N GLY A 45 -6.42 -0.01 -7.44
CA GLY A 45 -7.55 -0.43 -6.63
C GLY A 45 -7.13 -0.84 -5.22
N MET A 46 -6.02 -1.55 -5.11
CA MET A 46 -5.48 -1.94 -3.81
C MET A 46 -5.01 -0.73 -3.01
N ILE A 47 -4.33 0.20 -3.65
CA ILE A 47 -3.86 1.42 -3.00
C ILE A 47 -5.03 2.24 -2.46
N ARG A 48 -6.12 2.34 -3.21
CA ARG A 48 -7.31 3.07 -2.78
C ARG A 48 -7.87 2.55 -1.45
N ARG A 49 -7.81 1.25 -1.25
CA ARG A 49 -8.34 0.63 -0.03
C ARG A 49 -7.54 1.02 1.21
N VAL A 50 -6.28 1.34 1.03
CA VAL A 50 -5.37 1.64 2.13
C VAL A 50 -4.70 3.01 1.99
N GLU A 51 -5.23 3.88 1.15
CA GLU A 51 -4.61 5.17 0.83
C GLU A 51 -4.37 6.05 2.07
N HIS A 52 -5.20 5.88 3.08
CA HIS A 52 -5.04 6.63 4.33
C HIS A 52 -3.91 6.07 5.21
N LEU A 53 -3.37 4.91 4.86
CA LEU A 53 -2.29 4.25 5.60
C LEU A 53 -0.96 4.33 4.86
N VAL A 54 -0.98 4.69 3.59
CA VAL A 54 0.23 4.68 2.76
C VAL A 54 0.39 6.01 2.02
N GLY A 55 1.64 6.29 1.68
CA GLY A 55 1.96 7.38 0.76
C GLY A 55 2.39 6.79 -0.57
N VAL A 56 1.98 7.40 -1.66
CA VAL A 56 2.30 6.94 -3.01
C VAL A 56 3.19 7.98 -3.68
N GLY A 57 4.33 7.52 -4.18
CA GLY A 57 5.26 8.34 -4.94
C GLY A 57 5.59 7.69 -6.27
N GLU A 58 6.01 8.49 -7.19
CA GLU A 58 6.46 8.03 -8.51
C GLU A 58 7.97 8.05 -8.63
#